data_4fa6ea732608d536e3765c1816d6ec94
#
_entry.id   4fa6ea732608d536e3765c1816d6ec94
#
_cell.length_a   1.000
_cell.length_b   1.000
_cell.length_c   1.000
_cell.angle_alpha   90.00
_cell.angle_beta   90.00
_cell.angle_gamma   90.00
#
_symmetry.space_group_name_H-M   'P 1'
#
loop_
_entity.id
_entity.type
_entity.pdbx_description
1 polymer ?
#
loop_
_entity_poly.entity_id
_entity_poly.type
_entity_poly.pdbx_seq_one_letter_code
_entity_poly.pdbx_strand_id
1 'polypeptide(L)'
;ARSGFRPGLDQRLNPDLAPPEISETMQEFNNMFDRLEGAFRKLSDFSSDIAHELRTPVSNLMMQTQFALAKERDVSHYREILFANLEELKRLSRMTSDMLFLARSEHGLLRLDKHDVDLAAELNELRELFEPLADETGKTITVEGEGVVAGDSDMLRRAFSNLLSNAIKYSPDNTCT
;
A
#
# COMPACT_ATOMS: atom_id res chain seq x y z
N ALA A 1 2.45 -30.26 -4.98
CA ALA A 1 3.81 -30.05 -5.49
C ALA A 1 3.77 -28.87 -6.45
N ARG A 2 4.10 -27.66 -5.97
CA ARG A 2 4.28 -26.47 -6.81
C ARG A 2 5.74 -26.47 -7.27
N SER A 3 5.98 -26.98 -8.47
CA SER A 3 7.20 -26.72 -9.23
C SER A 3 7.14 -25.24 -9.66
N GLY A 4 7.60 -24.33 -8.79
CA GLY A 4 7.89 -22.98 -9.18
C GLY A 4 9.04 -23.03 -10.19
N PHE A 5 8.86 -22.36 -11.32
CA PHE A 5 9.92 -22.07 -12.30
C PHE A 5 11.03 -21.32 -11.52
N ARG A 6 12.07 -22.08 -11.11
CA ARG A 6 13.31 -21.51 -10.61
C ARG A 6 14.21 -21.36 -11.83
N PRO A 7 14.41 -20.16 -12.37
CA PRO A 7 15.53 -19.95 -13.27
C PRO A 7 16.78 -20.37 -12.49
N GLY A 8 17.72 -21.10 -13.08
CA GLY A 8 18.90 -21.68 -12.44
C GLY A 8 19.86 -20.68 -11.75
N LEU A 9 19.28 -19.74 -11.03
CA LEU A 9 19.95 -18.73 -10.19
C LEU A 9 20.48 -19.33 -8.88
N ASP A 10 20.09 -20.57 -8.55
CA ASP A 10 20.53 -21.29 -7.35
C ASP A 10 21.98 -21.78 -7.47
N GLN A 11 22.55 -21.78 -8.69
CA GLN A 11 23.91 -22.21 -8.92
C GLN A 11 24.88 -21.06 -8.60
N ARG A 12 25.86 -21.36 -7.76
CA ARG A 12 26.95 -20.43 -7.45
C ARG A 12 28.25 -20.99 -8.01
N LEU A 13 29.10 -20.09 -8.50
CA LEU A 13 30.46 -20.41 -8.86
C LEU A 13 31.26 -20.68 -7.59
N ASN A 14 32.12 -21.69 -7.61
CA ASN A 14 32.97 -21.98 -6.48
C ASN A 14 34.32 -21.26 -6.62
N PRO A 15 34.59 -20.16 -5.90
CA PRO A 15 35.81 -19.39 -6.02
C PRO A 15 37.07 -20.16 -5.59
N ASP A 16 36.92 -21.16 -4.69
CA ASP A 16 38.02 -21.93 -4.14
C ASP A 16 38.67 -22.88 -5.19
N LEU A 17 37.98 -23.15 -6.28
CA LEU A 17 38.43 -23.99 -7.38
C LEU A 17 39.10 -23.20 -8.53
N ALA A 18 39.15 -21.87 -8.41
CA ALA A 18 39.68 -20.99 -9.47
C ALA A 18 41.06 -20.42 -9.13
N PRO A 19 41.86 -20.05 -10.14
CA PRO A 19 43.06 -19.24 -9.91
C PRO A 19 42.72 -17.92 -9.21
N PRO A 20 43.65 -17.37 -8.38
CA PRO A 20 43.40 -16.15 -7.60
C PRO A 20 42.89 -14.96 -8.43
N GLU A 21 43.37 -14.84 -9.67
CA GLU A 21 43.00 -13.76 -10.60
C GLU A 21 41.52 -13.82 -11.03
N ILE A 22 40.92 -15.01 -10.98
CA ILE A 22 39.52 -15.24 -11.39
C ILE A 22 38.58 -15.33 -10.17
N SER A 23 39.12 -15.72 -9.03
CA SER A 23 38.35 -15.93 -7.79
C SER A 23 37.57 -14.68 -7.38
N GLU A 24 38.17 -13.49 -7.44
CA GLU A 24 37.52 -12.20 -7.15
C GLU A 24 36.35 -11.94 -8.10
N THR A 25 36.55 -12.18 -9.41
CA THR A 25 35.50 -12.03 -10.42
C THR A 25 34.30 -12.99 -10.15
N MET A 26 34.61 -14.24 -9.74
CA MET A 26 33.59 -15.23 -9.42
C MET A 26 32.79 -14.82 -8.17
N GLN A 27 33.42 -14.20 -7.17
CA GLN A 27 32.71 -13.65 -6.01
C GLN A 27 31.79 -12.51 -6.40
N GLU A 28 32.24 -11.59 -7.26
CA GLU A 28 31.38 -10.49 -7.76
C GLU A 28 30.19 -11.04 -8.55
N PHE A 29 30.35 -12.08 -9.36
CA PHE A 29 29.23 -12.76 -10.01
C PHE A 29 28.26 -13.38 -9.02
N ASN A 30 28.75 -14.07 -7.98
CA ASN A 30 27.89 -14.63 -6.95
C ASN A 30 27.11 -13.54 -6.21
N ASN A 31 27.75 -12.43 -5.86
CA ASN A 31 27.10 -11.26 -5.25
C ASN A 31 25.99 -10.67 -6.15
N MET A 32 26.24 -10.63 -7.47
CA MET A 32 25.23 -10.20 -8.43
C MET A 32 24.05 -11.18 -8.49
N PHE A 33 24.30 -12.49 -8.49
CA PHE A 33 23.24 -13.51 -8.44
C PHE A 33 22.42 -13.44 -7.15
N ASP A 34 23.07 -13.19 -6.01
CA ASP A 34 22.36 -13.02 -4.73
C ASP A 34 21.41 -11.82 -4.74
N ARG A 35 21.87 -10.70 -5.31
CA ARG A 35 21.02 -9.49 -5.50
C ARG A 35 19.86 -9.77 -6.44
N LEU A 36 20.12 -10.46 -7.53
CA LEU A 36 19.10 -10.81 -8.53
C LEU A 36 18.06 -11.78 -7.95
N GLU A 37 18.51 -12.83 -7.26
CA GLU A 37 17.62 -13.77 -6.57
C GLU A 37 16.77 -13.07 -5.50
N GLY A 38 17.38 -12.18 -4.72
CA GLY A 38 16.68 -11.35 -3.74
C GLY A 38 15.60 -10.46 -4.38
N ALA A 39 15.90 -9.84 -5.54
CA ALA A 39 14.94 -9.03 -6.27
C ALA A 39 13.76 -9.87 -6.81
N PHE A 40 14.05 -11.04 -7.39
CA PHE A 40 13.00 -11.96 -7.86
C PHE A 40 12.13 -12.49 -6.73
N ARG A 41 12.72 -12.81 -5.58
CA ARG A 41 11.98 -13.25 -4.40
C ARG A 41 11.02 -12.16 -3.92
N LYS A 42 11.53 -10.94 -3.75
CA LYS A 42 10.69 -9.77 -3.37
C LYS A 42 9.54 -9.54 -4.36
N LEU A 43 9.80 -9.62 -5.66
CA LEU A 43 8.77 -9.47 -6.69
C LEU A 43 7.71 -10.58 -6.62
N SER A 44 8.14 -11.82 -6.39
CA SER A 44 7.23 -12.96 -6.25
C SER A 44 6.35 -12.84 -5.02
N ASP A 45 6.95 -12.49 -3.88
CA ASP A 45 6.23 -12.29 -2.62
C ASP A 45 5.23 -11.15 -2.75
N PHE A 46 5.65 -10.00 -3.29
CA PHE A 46 4.79 -8.85 -3.57
C PHE A 46 3.60 -9.21 -4.48
N SER A 47 3.86 -9.95 -5.58
CA SER A 47 2.79 -10.40 -6.49
C SER A 47 1.81 -11.35 -5.81
N SER A 48 2.30 -12.23 -4.94
CA SER A 48 1.47 -13.16 -4.17
C SER A 48 0.59 -12.41 -3.18
N ASP A 49 1.17 -11.47 -2.44
CA ASP A 49 0.46 -10.65 -1.47
C ASP A 49 -0.64 -9.82 -2.14
N ILE A 50 -0.34 -9.17 -3.27
CA ILE A 50 -1.33 -8.46 -4.09
C ILE A 50 -2.49 -9.40 -4.47
N ALA A 51 -2.18 -10.58 -4.99
CA ALA A 51 -3.21 -11.53 -5.42
C ALA A 51 -4.10 -11.99 -4.25
N HIS A 52 -3.54 -12.15 -3.06
CA HIS A 52 -4.28 -12.49 -1.86
C HIS A 52 -5.17 -11.32 -1.38
N GLU A 53 -4.62 -10.12 -1.30
CA GLU A 53 -5.33 -8.92 -0.84
C GLU A 53 -6.47 -8.51 -1.80
N LEU A 54 -6.33 -8.74 -3.11
CA LEU A 54 -7.38 -8.47 -4.09
C LEU A 54 -8.46 -9.55 -4.13
N ARG A 55 -8.12 -10.81 -3.83
CA ARG A 55 -9.06 -11.94 -3.94
C ARG A 55 -10.23 -11.79 -2.96
N THR A 56 -9.98 -11.38 -1.75
CA THR A 56 -10.99 -11.26 -0.69
C THR A 56 -12.09 -10.26 -1.06
N PRO A 57 -11.80 -8.97 -1.36
CA PRO A 57 -12.82 -8.01 -1.73
C PRO A 57 -13.56 -8.37 -3.02
N VAL A 58 -12.86 -8.92 -4.01
CA VAL A 58 -13.51 -9.40 -5.25
C VAL A 58 -14.48 -10.54 -4.95
N SER A 59 -14.10 -11.50 -4.10
CA SER A 59 -14.99 -12.60 -3.70
C SER A 59 -16.22 -12.09 -2.94
N ASN A 60 -16.05 -11.10 -2.08
CA ASN A 60 -17.16 -10.48 -1.35
C ASN A 60 -18.13 -9.78 -2.32
N LEU A 61 -17.63 -8.99 -3.27
CA LEU A 61 -18.44 -8.34 -4.31
C LEU A 61 -19.23 -9.36 -5.13
N MET A 62 -18.57 -10.43 -5.56
CA MET A 62 -19.21 -11.51 -6.30
C MET A 62 -20.31 -12.17 -5.48
N MET A 63 -20.04 -12.50 -4.22
CA MET A 63 -21.01 -13.15 -3.32
C MET A 63 -22.23 -12.25 -3.07
N GLN A 64 -22.02 -10.96 -2.76
CA GLN A 64 -23.10 -10.01 -2.54
C GLN A 64 -23.95 -9.83 -3.81
N THR A 65 -23.30 -9.73 -4.98
CA THR A 65 -24.00 -9.62 -6.27
C THR A 65 -24.80 -10.90 -6.57
N GLN A 66 -24.22 -12.07 -6.39
CA GLN A 66 -24.94 -13.35 -6.58
C GLN A 66 -26.12 -13.47 -5.62
N PHE A 67 -25.96 -13.05 -4.37
CA PHE A 67 -27.03 -13.05 -3.38
C PHE A 67 -28.16 -12.08 -3.76
N ALA A 68 -27.85 -10.92 -4.35
CA ALA A 68 -28.85 -10.01 -4.86
C ALA A 68 -29.64 -10.61 -6.04
N LEU A 69 -28.98 -11.37 -6.91
CA LEU A 69 -29.57 -11.96 -8.10
C LEU A 69 -30.32 -13.28 -7.84
N ALA A 70 -30.10 -13.93 -6.70
CA ALA A 70 -30.65 -15.26 -6.41
C ALA A 70 -32.19 -15.25 -6.24
N LYS A 71 -32.77 -14.13 -5.87
CA LYS A 71 -34.24 -13.95 -5.76
C LYS A 71 -34.61 -12.49 -5.82
N GLU A 72 -35.84 -12.21 -6.21
CA GLU A 72 -36.39 -10.86 -6.17
C GLU A 72 -36.40 -10.30 -4.73
N ARG A 73 -36.06 -9.04 -4.60
CA ARG A 73 -36.01 -8.29 -3.35
C ARG A 73 -36.62 -6.92 -3.55
N ASP A 74 -36.90 -6.24 -2.45
CA ASP A 74 -37.36 -4.85 -2.52
C ASP A 74 -36.21 -3.91 -2.96
N VAL A 75 -36.61 -2.74 -3.39
CA VAL A 75 -35.69 -1.71 -3.90
C VAL A 75 -34.72 -1.25 -2.80
N SER A 76 -35.17 -1.19 -1.56
CA SER A 76 -34.34 -0.77 -0.41
C SER A 76 -33.16 -1.74 -0.21
N HIS A 77 -33.42 -3.03 -0.29
CA HIS A 77 -32.40 -4.05 -0.12
C HIS A 77 -31.35 -4.07 -1.27
N TYR A 78 -31.81 -3.85 -2.52
CA TYR A 78 -30.88 -3.66 -3.63
C TYR A 78 -29.98 -2.44 -3.44
N ARG A 79 -30.53 -1.35 -2.93
CA ARG A 79 -29.74 -0.14 -2.62
C ARG A 79 -28.69 -0.41 -1.57
N GLU A 80 -29.03 -1.11 -0.48
CA GLU A 80 -28.07 -1.48 0.57
C GLU A 80 -26.89 -2.32 -0.01
N ILE A 81 -27.18 -3.32 -0.84
CA ILE A 81 -26.15 -4.13 -1.47
C ILE A 81 -25.28 -3.29 -2.40
N LEU A 82 -25.90 -2.40 -3.19
CA LEU A 82 -25.15 -1.52 -4.09
C LEU A 82 -24.25 -0.54 -3.33
N PHE A 83 -24.72 0.01 -2.20
CA PHE A 83 -23.88 0.86 -1.34
C PHE A 83 -22.72 0.07 -0.75
N ALA A 84 -22.94 -1.13 -0.22
CA ALA A 84 -21.87 -1.99 0.29
C ALA A 84 -20.85 -2.34 -0.81
N ASN A 85 -21.32 -2.67 -2.01
CA ASN A 85 -20.45 -2.94 -3.15
C ASN A 85 -19.65 -1.70 -3.57
N LEU A 86 -20.26 -0.52 -3.54
CA LEU A 86 -19.57 0.73 -3.86
C LEU A 86 -18.43 1.03 -2.88
N GLU A 87 -18.65 0.83 -1.59
CA GLU A 87 -17.60 0.99 -0.57
C GLU A 87 -16.43 0.01 -0.77
N GLU A 88 -16.73 -1.24 -1.11
CA GLU A 88 -15.69 -2.23 -1.39
C GLU A 88 -14.91 -1.90 -2.68
N LEU A 89 -15.58 -1.37 -3.72
CA LEU A 89 -14.94 -0.86 -4.93
C LEU A 89 -14.03 0.34 -4.65
N LYS A 90 -14.46 1.27 -3.82
CA LYS A 90 -13.62 2.40 -3.37
C LYS A 90 -12.39 1.92 -2.61
N ARG A 91 -12.55 0.89 -1.76
CA ARG A 91 -11.44 0.26 -1.05
C ARG A 91 -10.43 -0.37 -2.01
N LEU A 92 -10.91 -1.14 -3.01
CA LEU A 92 -10.08 -1.71 -4.07
C LEU A 92 -9.31 -0.65 -4.86
N SER A 93 -9.98 0.44 -5.22
CA SER A 93 -9.36 1.55 -5.94
C SER A 93 -8.23 2.19 -5.14
N ARG A 94 -8.42 2.41 -3.84
CA ARG A 94 -7.36 2.91 -2.95
C ARG A 94 -6.19 1.92 -2.87
N MET A 95 -6.47 0.65 -2.64
CA MET A 95 -5.46 -0.41 -2.56
C MET A 95 -4.60 -0.49 -3.83
N THR A 96 -5.22 -0.45 -5.02
CA THR A 96 -4.47 -0.47 -6.29
C THR A 96 -3.60 0.78 -6.46
N SER A 97 -4.08 1.95 -6.05
CA SER A 97 -3.30 3.20 -6.05
C SER A 97 -2.11 3.12 -5.10
N ASP A 98 -2.29 2.53 -3.92
CA ASP A 98 -1.22 2.34 -2.94
C ASP A 98 -0.15 1.36 -3.44
N MET A 99 -0.56 0.28 -4.08
CA MET A 99 0.36 -0.70 -4.70
C MET A 99 1.18 -0.10 -5.83
N LEU A 100 0.55 0.70 -6.71
CA LEU A 100 1.24 1.40 -7.79
C LEU A 100 2.23 2.44 -7.25
N PHE A 101 1.84 3.13 -6.18
CA PHE A 101 2.73 4.06 -5.50
C PHE A 101 3.96 3.35 -4.92
N LEU A 102 3.74 2.24 -4.20
CA LEU A 102 4.83 1.46 -3.61
C LEU A 102 5.79 0.95 -4.69
N ALA A 103 5.26 0.38 -5.78
CA ALA A 103 6.06 -0.10 -6.90
C ALA A 103 6.92 1.01 -7.53
N ARG A 104 6.38 2.22 -7.71
CA ARG A 104 7.13 3.37 -8.23
C ARG A 104 8.20 3.86 -7.26
N SER A 105 7.91 3.82 -5.95
CA SER A 105 8.83 4.22 -4.90
C SER A 105 10.06 3.31 -4.85
N GLU A 106 9.85 2.00 -4.86
CA GLU A 106 10.93 1.00 -4.80
C GLU A 106 11.87 1.06 -6.00
N HIS A 107 11.36 1.44 -7.16
CA HIS A 107 12.18 1.55 -8.39
C HIS A 107 12.82 2.94 -8.57
N GLY A 108 12.71 3.84 -7.61
CA GLY A 108 13.25 5.20 -7.71
C GLY A 108 12.61 6.04 -8.84
N LEU A 109 11.42 5.63 -9.31
CA LEU A 109 10.68 6.28 -10.40
C LEU A 109 9.81 7.44 -9.89
N LEU A 110 9.74 7.64 -8.57
CA LEU A 110 9.05 8.79 -7.98
C LEU A 110 9.86 10.04 -8.25
N ARG A 111 9.33 10.89 -9.09
CA ARG A 111 9.80 12.28 -9.21
C ARG A 111 9.04 13.08 -8.16
N LEU A 112 9.74 13.48 -7.09
CA LEU A 112 9.19 14.35 -6.07
C LEU A 112 9.22 15.78 -6.58
N ASP A 113 8.07 16.44 -6.60
CA ASP A 113 7.98 17.89 -6.84
C ASP A 113 8.17 18.62 -5.51
N LYS A 114 9.44 18.83 -5.17
CA LYS A 114 9.83 19.44 -3.89
C LYS A 114 9.68 20.95 -3.94
N HIS A 115 8.87 21.46 -3.04
CA HIS A 115 8.71 22.88 -2.78
C HIS A 115 8.54 23.13 -1.27
N ASP A 116 8.55 24.37 -0.87
CA ASP A 116 8.31 24.74 0.52
C ASP A 116 6.83 24.51 0.84
N VAL A 117 6.54 23.61 1.77
CA VAL A 117 5.20 23.25 2.21
C VAL A 117 4.98 23.73 3.63
N ASP A 118 3.94 24.51 3.85
CA ASP A 118 3.48 24.91 5.17
C ASP A 118 2.70 23.75 5.80
N LEU A 119 3.31 23.13 6.80
CA LEU A 119 2.71 21.96 7.46
C LEU A 119 1.45 22.29 8.23
N ALA A 120 1.37 23.51 8.82
CA ALA A 120 0.18 23.90 9.57
C ALA A 120 -1.03 24.09 8.63
N ALA A 121 -0.82 24.69 7.46
CA ALA A 121 -1.85 24.84 6.45
C ALA A 121 -2.36 23.47 5.95
N GLU A 122 -1.45 22.58 5.56
CA GLU A 122 -1.79 21.23 5.07
C GLU A 122 -2.53 20.40 6.13
N LEU A 123 -2.08 20.44 7.38
CA LEU A 123 -2.71 19.70 8.48
C LEU A 123 -4.09 20.26 8.85
N ASN A 124 -4.29 21.58 8.78
CA ASN A 124 -5.60 22.18 9.01
C ASN A 124 -6.61 21.82 7.93
N GLU A 125 -6.21 21.77 6.65
CA GLU A 125 -7.08 21.26 5.58
C GLU A 125 -7.46 19.80 5.79
N LEU A 126 -6.52 18.96 6.22
CA LEU A 126 -6.80 17.57 6.54
C LEU A 126 -7.71 17.44 7.77
N ARG A 127 -7.50 18.26 8.79
CA ARG A 127 -8.38 18.30 9.96
C ARG A 127 -9.82 18.55 9.53
N GLU A 128 -10.08 19.60 8.73
CA GLU A 128 -11.43 19.90 8.23
C GLU A 128 -12.05 18.72 7.45
N LEU A 129 -11.23 18.01 6.66
CA LEU A 129 -11.70 16.84 5.91
C LEU A 129 -12.07 15.66 6.80
N PHE A 130 -11.33 15.45 7.90
CA PHE A 130 -11.53 14.31 8.80
C PHE A 130 -12.42 14.63 10.02
N GLU A 131 -12.75 15.90 10.28
CA GLU A 131 -13.56 16.35 11.40
C GLU A 131 -14.91 15.62 11.49
N PRO A 132 -15.69 15.43 10.38
CA PRO A 132 -16.95 14.69 10.46
C PRO A 132 -16.78 13.24 10.93
N LEU A 133 -15.68 12.57 10.49
CA LEU A 133 -15.38 11.20 10.88
C LEU A 133 -14.91 11.11 12.35
N ALA A 134 -14.16 12.10 12.80
CA ALA A 134 -13.71 12.19 14.18
C ALA A 134 -14.90 12.42 15.13
N ASP A 135 -15.83 13.31 14.76
CA ASP A 135 -17.05 13.59 15.54
C ASP A 135 -17.94 12.34 15.67
N GLU A 136 -18.13 11.58 14.58
CA GLU A 136 -18.90 10.32 14.62
C GLU A 136 -18.31 9.30 15.61
N THR A 137 -17.00 9.36 15.84
CA THR A 137 -16.28 8.46 16.75
C THR A 137 -15.95 9.08 18.11
N GLY A 138 -16.48 10.28 18.40
CA GLY A 138 -16.26 10.99 19.66
C GLY A 138 -14.81 11.41 19.88
N LYS A 139 -14.07 11.72 18.80
CA LYS A 139 -12.65 12.10 18.83
C LYS A 139 -12.47 13.54 18.41
N THR A 140 -11.42 14.16 18.90
CA THR A 140 -11.08 15.55 18.56
C THR A 140 -9.72 15.59 17.90
N ILE A 141 -9.61 16.33 16.80
CA ILE A 141 -8.36 16.55 16.09
C ILE A 141 -7.85 17.94 16.40
N THR A 142 -6.61 18.06 16.91
CA THR A 142 -5.96 19.32 17.15
C THR A 142 -4.68 19.44 16.32
N VAL A 143 -4.44 20.64 15.78
CA VAL A 143 -3.20 20.97 15.08
C VAL A 143 -2.49 22.04 15.89
N GLU A 144 -1.28 21.74 16.35
CA GLU A 144 -0.45 22.63 17.15
C GLU A 144 0.94 22.78 16.53
N GLY A 145 1.45 24.01 16.52
CA GLY A 145 2.77 24.33 15.98
C GLY A 145 2.73 24.86 14.56
N GLU A 146 3.88 25.33 14.12
CA GLU A 146 4.12 25.88 12.79
C GLU A 146 5.42 25.29 12.23
N GLY A 147 5.47 25.12 10.91
CA GLY A 147 6.69 24.65 10.27
C GLY A 147 6.57 24.61 8.76
N VAL A 148 7.68 24.90 8.10
CA VAL A 148 7.82 24.78 6.65
C VAL A 148 8.87 23.73 6.35
N VAL A 149 8.57 22.84 5.44
CA VAL A 149 9.46 21.75 5.04
C VAL A 149 9.56 21.69 3.52
N ALA A 150 10.77 21.48 3.01
CA ALA A 150 10.97 21.21 1.59
C ALA A 150 10.50 19.79 1.27
N GLY A 151 9.35 19.66 0.64
CA GLY A 151 8.71 18.37 0.35
C GLY A 151 7.73 18.44 -0.81
N ASP A 152 7.19 17.29 -1.15
CA ASP A 152 6.10 17.16 -2.11
C ASP A 152 4.78 17.16 -1.32
N SER A 153 3.93 18.18 -1.57
CA SER A 153 2.68 18.38 -0.83
C SER A 153 1.75 17.15 -0.93
N ASP A 154 1.61 16.56 -2.12
CA ASP A 154 0.75 15.39 -2.32
C ASP A 154 1.23 14.18 -1.50
N MET A 155 2.56 13.99 -1.42
CA MET A 155 3.15 12.92 -0.62
C MET A 155 2.97 13.14 0.88
N LEU A 156 3.18 14.36 1.35
CA LEU A 156 2.98 14.74 2.74
C LEU A 156 1.50 14.61 3.12
N ARG A 157 0.59 15.11 2.29
CA ARG A 157 -0.86 14.99 2.47
C ARG A 157 -1.29 13.53 2.57
N ARG A 158 -0.76 12.67 1.70
CA ARG A 158 -1.03 11.22 1.72
C ARG A 158 -0.51 10.57 3.00
N ALA A 159 0.70 10.91 3.44
CA ALA A 159 1.27 10.38 4.68
C ALA A 159 0.44 10.80 5.90
N PHE A 160 0.10 12.09 6.01
CA PHE A 160 -0.72 12.59 7.11
C PHE A 160 -2.15 12.03 7.09
N SER A 161 -2.78 11.92 5.92
CA SER A 161 -4.10 11.29 5.79
C SER A 161 -4.11 9.85 6.29
N ASN A 162 -3.07 9.07 5.97
CA ASN A 162 -2.93 7.71 6.44
C ASN A 162 -2.75 7.64 7.97
N LEU A 163 -1.90 8.51 8.52
CA LEU A 163 -1.67 8.58 9.97
C LEU A 163 -2.94 9.00 10.71
N LEU A 164 -3.62 10.04 10.22
CA LEU A 164 -4.86 10.55 10.82
C LEU A 164 -5.97 9.51 10.77
N SER A 165 -6.19 8.88 9.62
CA SER A 165 -7.15 7.79 9.45
C SER A 165 -6.88 6.62 10.40
N ASN A 166 -5.62 6.24 10.57
CA ASN A 166 -5.23 5.20 11.51
C ASN A 166 -5.46 5.65 12.97
N ALA A 167 -5.11 6.88 13.31
CA ALA A 167 -5.33 7.42 14.64
C ALA A 167 -6.82 7.44 14.98
N ILE A 168 -7.69 7.93 14.09
CA ILE A 168 -9.13 7.92 14.30
C ILE A 168 -9.66 6.49 14.45
N LYS A 169 -9.17 5.55 13.66
CA LYS A 169 -9.65 4.17 13.65
C LYS A 169 -9.24 3.36 14.88
N TYR A 170 -8.02 3.57 15.37
CA TYR A 170 -7.41 2.70 16.39
C TYR A 170 -7.23 3.34 17.76
N SER A 171 -7.42 4.64 17.91
CA SER A 171 -7.42 5.28 19.22
C SER A 171 -8.68 4.91 20.01
N PRO A 172 -8.60 4.83 21.34
CA PRO A 172 -9.79 4.70 22.21
C PRO A 172 -10.77 5.86 21.99
N ASP A 173 -12.05 5.63 22.32
CA ASP A 173 -13.06 6.68 22.26
C ASP A 173 -12.73 7.83 23.23
N ASN A 174 -13.15 9.04 22.88
CA ASN A 174 -12.89 10.28 23.64
C ASN A 174 -11.40 10.63 23.81
N THR A 175 -10.59 10.37 22.79
CA THR A 175 -9.18 10.79 22.76
C THR A 175 -8.98 12.01 21.87
N CYS A 176 -7.96 12.81 22.19
CA CYS A 176 -7.42 13.86 21.33
C CYS A 176 -6.33 13.24 20.42
N THR A 177 -6.38 13.53 19.14
CA THR A 177 -5.42 13.05 18.13
C THR A 177 -4.79 14.21 17.41
#